data_026dbe5bf8c3cb1eb84316a915dab484
#
_entry.id   026dbe5bf8c3cb1eb84316a915dab484
#
_cell.length_a   1.000
_cell.length_b   1.000
_cell.length_c   1.000
_cell.angle_alpha   90.00
_cell.angle_beta   90.00
_cell.angle_gamma   90.00
#
_symmetry.space_group_name_H-M   'P 1'
#
loop_
_entity.id
_entity.type
_entity.pdbx_description
1 polymer ?
#
loop_
_entity_poly.entity_id
_entity_poly.type
_entity_poly.pdbx_seq_one_letter_code
_entity_poly.pdbx_strand_id
1 'polypeptide(L)'
;NAAIVRAMTLGESRGLDEETRSRFELSGAYHVLVVSGMHVGLLAALAIGLIRALGLPMGLAWSTGAAVAFGYALLLDSQLPVSRAAWMLAAYLTASAVYRRRQALNVICGVALAFLCWEPAWIADAGFQLSFLAVAAIAGIGAPLAERVTRPRRQVLRDIWNADRDMRLPVEVVVRRVALRDWLEPLSRIVGLRKRWVELALVGPARIGWAAVSVLIVSAAITLVLAAPLAYHFQRLALAAPFANLAVAPLLIVIAPAGFAALLTGALPLFQLATAAAGLLSTCVSWVSQWDGLQYQTPPPGAWSIAAALASCVLLARAIDKGRWQAWMAAAAAAACWVVIALHPFAPDLKKGRLELTAIDVGQGEALLVGLADGEAGLVDAGGFPNFGSDEPSAFDIGERIVAPYLGRRGIKRLAFLAITHADADHMAGAEAVLRRFAPRELWLPRILLSAEFRPLLEAARESGTRIRFLASGDSFAAGAVDVTAIVCELCTGRNDRSLVLVFDYGEHRFLLTGDIEHEGEQYLIAHLNNPHIAVLKTPHHGSRNSTSDVLLKLTHPTVAIVSAGFENLYGHPHAEVIQRLARRHVSVLRTDLDGAATVSSDGRRLEWKAQRHVQEDSR
;
A
#
# COMPACT_ATOMS: atom_id res chain seq x y z
N ASN A 1 11.35 -19.23 -5.21
CA ASN A 1 10.23 -19.76 -6.02
C ASN A 1 9.34 -20.73 -5.23
N ALA A 2 9.92 -21.64 -4.41
CA ALA A 2 9.13 -22.53 -3.56
C ALA A 2 8.29 -21.75 -2.53
N ALA A 3 8.81 -20.67 -1.98
CA ALA A 3 8.09 -19.77 -1.08
C ALA A 3 6.88 -19.12 -1.78
N ILE A 4 7.04 -18.71 -3.04
CA ILE A 4 5.93 -18.18 -3.86
C ILE A 4 4.83 -19.22 -4.04
N VAL A 5 5.19 -20.47 -4.39
CA VAL A 5 4.20 -21.57 -4.53
C VAL A 5 3.47 -21.80 -3.19
N ARG A 6 4.18 -21.85 -2.05
CA ARG A 6 3.55 -21.99 -0.73
C ARG A 6 2.63 -20.82 -0.38
N ALA A 7 3.06 -19.59 -0.65
CA ALA A 7 2.23 -18.43 -0.45
C ALA A 7 0.92 -18.48 -1.26
N MET A 8 1.01 -18.88 -2.55
CA MET A 8 -0.13 -18.97 -3.46
C MET A 8 -1.06 -20.16 -3.19
N THR A 9 -0.55 -21.27 -2.60
CA THR A 9 -1.36 -22.47 -2.36
C THR A 9 -1.84 -22.60 -0.93
N LEU A 10 -0.98 -22.28 0.05
CA LEU A 10 -1.25 -22.46 1.48
C LEU A 10 -1.42 -21.14 2.24
N GLY A 11 -1.21 -20.00 1.59
CA GLY A 11 -1.27 -18.69 2.24
C GLY A 11 -0.09 -18.39 3.16
N GLU A 12 0.97 -19.20 3.13
CA GLU A 12 2.17 -19.02 3.95
C GLU A 12 3.13 -17.99 3.32
N SER A 13 3.04 -16.74 3.75
CA SER A 13 3.91 -15.66 3.27
C SER A 13 5.21 -15.49 4.07
N ARG A 14 5.37 -16.21 5.20
CA ARG A 14 6.54 -16.05 6.10
C ARG A 14 7.90 -16.38 5.47
N GLY A 15 7.91 -17.17 4.40
CA GLY A 15 9.13 -17.55 3.69
C GLY A 15 9.46 -16.66 2.48
N LEU A 16 8.75 -15.56 2.28
CA LEU A 16 9.03 -14.60 1.21
C LEU A 16 9.99 -13.53 1.72
N ASP A 17 11.07 -13.31 0.99
CA ASP A 17 11.97 -12.20 1.21
C ASP A 17 11.28 -10.86 0.91
N GLU A 18 11.66 -9.82 1.64
CA GLU A 18 11.05 -8.48 1.54
C GLU A 18 11.24 -7.89 0.12
N GLU A 19 12.35 -8.18 -0.53
CA GLU A 19 12.59 -7.74 -1.90
C GLU A 19 11.56 -8.33 -2.88
N THR A 20 11.31 -9.64 -2.81
CA THR A 20 10.26 -10.29 -3.62
C THR A 20 8.88 -9.70 -3.31
N ARG A 21 8.56 -9.49 -2.03
CA ARG A 21 7.31 -8.90 -1.61
C ARG A 21 7.13 -7.49 -2.17
N SER A 22 8.14 -6.65 -2.03
CA SER A 22 8.15 -5.27 -2.56
C SER A 22 7.94 -5.25 -4.08
N ARG A 23 8.63 -6.12 -4.85
CA ARG A 23 8.46 -6.22 -6.31
C ARG A 23 7.01 -6.57 -6.72
N PHE A 24 6.37 -7.49 -5.98
CA PHE A 24 4.96 -7.83 -6.22
C PHE A 24 4.01 -6.68 -5.84
N GLU A 25 4.30 -5.94 -4.76
CA GLU A 25 3.55 -4.75 -4.39
C GLU A 25 3.67 -3.65 -5.45
N LEU A 26 4.88 -3.36 -5.89
CA LEU A 26 5.17 -2.34 -6.90
C LEU A 26 4.54 -2.66 -8.26
N SER A 27 4.54 -3.91 -8.68
CA SER A 27 3.89 -4.33 -9.94
C SER A 27 2.35 -4.34 -9.86
N GLY A 28 1.76 -4.23 -8.66
CA GLY A 28 0.32 -4.41 -8.42
C GLY A 28 -0.15 -5.86 -8.43
N ALA A 29 0.79 -6.83 -8.44
CA ALA A 29 0.49 -8.26 -8.43
C ALA A 29 0.49 -8.87 -7.02
N TYR A 30 0.62 -8.08 -5.95
CA TYR A 30 0.66 -8.58 -4.57
C TYR A 30 -0.53 -9.46 -4.19
N HIS A 31 -1.72 -9.13 -4.72
CA HIS A 31 -2.95 -9.90 -4.51
C HIS A 31 -2.86 -11.37 -4.96
N VAL A 32 -1.83 -11.76 -5.70
CA VAL A 32 -1.59 -13.14 -6.15
C VAL A 32 -0.77 -13.93 -5.13
N LEU A 33 0.10 -13.26 -4.35
CA LEU A 33 0.84 -13.88 -3.25
C LEU A 33 -0.05 -14.21 -2.05
N VAL A 34 -1.17 -13.51 -1.92
CA VAL A 34 -2.19 -13.79 -0.90
C VAL A 34 -3.26 -14.67 -1.54
N VAL A 35 -3.68 -15.72 -0.83
CA VAL A 35 -4.75 -16.57 -1.34
C VAL A 35 -6.02 -15.74 -1.53
N SER A 36 -6.52 -15.72 -2.75
CA SER A 36 -7.60 -14.86 -3.20
C SER A 36 -8.77 -15.66 -3.78
N GLY A 37 -9.87 -14.96 -4.04
CA GLY A 37 -11.03 -15.55 -4.71
C GLY A 37 -10.73 -16.21 -6.06
N MET A 38 -9.66 -15.79 -6.74
CA MET A 38 -9.24 -16.40 -8.01
C MET A 38 -8.75 -17.83 -7.82
N HIS A 39 -8.03 -18.12 -6.74
CA HIS A 39 -7.59 -19.48 -6.39
C HIS A 39 -8.79 -20.38 -6.06
N VAL A 40 -9.74 -19.88 -5.27
CA VAL A 40 -11.01 -20.59 -4.97
C VAL A 40 -11.77 -20.91 -6.25
N GLY A 41 -11.93 -19.91 -7.11
CA GLY A 41 -12.64 -20.08 -8.39
C GLY A 41 -11.98 -21.08 -9.33
N LEU A 42 -10.64 -21.06 -9.40
CA LEU A 42 -9.87 -22.00 -10.23
C LEU A 42 -9.99 -23.44 -9.74
N LEU A 43 -9.83 -23.67 -8.43
CA LEU A 43 -9.96 -25.01 -7.85
C LEU A 43 -11.38 -25.57 -8.03
N ALA A 44 -12.40 -24.75 -7.79
CA ALA A 44 -13.77 -25.13 -8.02
C ALA A 44 -14.06 -25.43 -9.50
N ALA A 45 -13.52 -24.61 -10.42
CA ALA A 45 -13.67 -24.82 -11.86
C ALA A 45 -13.00 -26.12 -12.32
N LEU A 46 -11.83 -26.48 -11.75
CA LEU A 46 -11.16 -27.76 -12.01
C LEU A 46 -12.01 -28.94 -11.51
N ALA A 47 -12.55 -28.83 -10.29
CA ALA A 47 -13.42 -29.88 -9.73
C ALA A 47 -14.68 -30.07 -10.57
N ILE A 48 -15.34 -28.96 -10.96
CA ILE A 48 -16.50 -28.99 -11.86
C ILE A 48 -16.12 -29.60 -13.21
N GLY A 49 -14.98 -29.23 -13.78
CA GLY A 49 -14.47 -29.75 -15.05
C GLY A 49 -14.22 -31.27 -15.00
N LEU A 50 -13.62 -31.75 -13.91
CA LEU A 50 -13.35 -33.17 -13.70
C LEU A 50 -14.65 -34.00 -13.63
N ILE A 51 -15.62 -33.56 -12.81
CA ILE A 51 -16.92 -34.21 -12.69
C ILE A 51 -17.64 -34.26 -14.05
N ARG A 52 -17.54 -33.16 -14.83
CA ARG A 52 -18.11 -33.09 -16.17
C ARG A 52 -17.38 -34.02 -17.18
N ALA A 53 -16.07 -34.11 -17.09
CA ALA A 53 -15.26 -35.01 -17.94
C ALA A 53 -15.60 -36.49 -17.70
N LEU A 54 -15.99 -36.85 -16.46
CA LEU A 54 -16.49 -38.15 -16.10
C LEU A 54 -17.95 -38.43 -16.55
N GLY A 55 -18.59 -37.47 -17.24
CA GLY A 55 -19.97 -37.63 -17.73
C GLY A 55 -21.04 -37.46 -16.67
N LEU A 56 -20.69 -37.05 -15.43
CA LEU A 56 -21.61 -36.96 -14.31
C LEU A 56 -22.54 -35.73 -14.39
N PRO A 57 -23.69 -35.74 -13.69
CA PRO A 57 -24.69 -34.67 -13.76
C PRO A 57 -24.15 -33.30 -13.33
N MET A 58 -24.68 -32.23 -13.95
CA MET A 58 -24.26 -30.85 -13.64
C MET A 58 -24.54 -30.46 -12.18
N GLY A 59 -25.63 -30.94 -11.58
CA GLY A 59 -25.92 -30.70 -10.17
C GLY A 59 -24.80 -31.23 -9.24
N LEU A 60 -24.31 -32.45 -9.50
CA LEU A 60 -23.17 -32.99 -8.76
C LEU A 60 -21.90 -32.18 -8.99
N ALA A 61 -21.65 -31.76 -10.23
CA ALA A 61 -20.49 -30.89 -10.52
C ALA A 61 -20.54 -29.58 -9.73
N TRP A 62 -21.69 -28.92 -9.65
CA TRP A 62 -21.86 -27.68 -8.87
C TRP A 62 -21.70 -27.92 -7.37
N SER A 63 -22.29 -28.99 -6.82
CA SER A 63 -22.15 -29.34 -5.41
C SER A 63 -20.69 -29.66 -5.06
N THR A 64 -19.98 -30.40 -5.92
CA THR A 64 -18.53 -30.67 -5.73
C THR A 64 -17.72 -29.39 -5.80
N GLY A 65 -18.00 -28.49 -6.76
CA GLY A 65 -17.31 -27.21 -6.85
C GLY A 65 -17.49 -26.34 -5.61
N ALA A 66 -18.71 -26.28 -5.07
CA ALA A 66 -19.00 -25.57 -3.82
C ALA A 66 -18.29 -26.26 -2.62
N ALA A 67 -18.36 -27.58 -2.52
CA ALA A 67 -17.69 -28.34 -1.44
C ALA A 67 -16.17 -28.12 -1.45
N VAL A 68 -15.52 -28.13 -2.62
CA VAL A 68 -14.09 -27.83 -2.77
C VAL A 68 -13.78 -26.39 -2.34
N ALA A 69 -14.62 -25.41 -2.69
CA ALA A 69 -14.42 -24.03 -2.29
C ALA A 69 -14.48 -23.84 -0.78
N PHE A 70 -15.47 -24.43 -0.09
CA PHE A 70 -15.58 -24.38 1.36
C PHE A 70 -14.52 -25.23 2.07
N GLY A 71 -14.20 -26.40 1.55
CA GLY A 71 -13.10 -27.24 2.07
C GLY A 71 -11.77 -26.51 2.03
N TYR A 72 -11.51 -25.78 0.95
CA TYR A 72 -10.30 -24.96 0.84
C TYR A 72 -10.33 -23.74 1.80
N ALA A 73 -11.49 -23.12 2.02
CA ALA A 73 -11.62 -22.06 3.01
C ALA A 73 -11.35 -22.56 4.43
N LEU A 74 -11.86 -23.75 4.78
CA LEU A 74 -11.59 -24.40 6.08
C LEU A 74 -10.10 -24.77 6.25
N LEU A 75 -9.46 -25.27 5.20
CA LEU A 75 -8.04 -25.62 5.21
C LEU A 75 -7.12 -24.41 5.47
N LEU A 76 -7.59 -23.22 5.10
CA LEU A 76 -6.89 -21.94 5.30
C LEU A 76 -7.41 -21.17 6.53
N ASP A 77 -7.89 -21.88 7.55
CA ASP A 77 -8.37 -21.24 8.80
C ASP A 77 -9.47 -20.19 8.57
N SER A 78 -10.30 -20.44 7.56
CA SER A 78 -11.41 -19.56 7.17
C SER A 78 -11.00 -18.10 6.93
N GLN A 79 -9.82 -17.87 6.37
CA GLN A 79 -9.38 -16.52 6.01
C GLN A 79 -10.49 -15.75 5.27
N LEU A 80 -10.78 -14.52 5.72
CA LEU A 80 -11.92 -13.73 5.23
C LEU A 80 -12.01 -13.60 3.69
N PRO A 81 -10.91 -13.36 2.93
CA PRO A 81 -10.98 -13.27 1.46
C PRO A 81 -11.43 -14.58 0.79
N VAL A 82 -10.97 -15.71 1.33
CA VAL A 82 -11.26 -17.05 0.80
C VAL A 82 -12.72 -17.44 1.11
N SER A 83 -13.16 -17.19 2.34
CA SER A 83 -14.54 -17.44 2.77
C SER A 83 -15.54 -16.61 1.97
N ARG A 84 -15.27 -15.32 1.75
CA ARG A 84 -16.12 -14.46 0.89
C ARG A 84 -16.25 -15.03 -0.53
N ALA A 85 -15.14 -15.48 -1.12
CA ALA A 85 -15.14 -16.07 -2.45
C ALA A 85 -15.93 -17.38 -2.52
N ALA A 86 -15.81 -18.25 -1.49
CA ALA A 86 -16.57 -19.48 -1.40
C ALA A 86 -18.09 -19.22 -1.32
N TRP A 87 -18.53 -18.25 -0.51
CA TRP A 87 -19.93 -17.84 -0.42
C TRP A 87 -20.45 -17.24 -1.71
N MET A 88 -19.69 -16.34 -2.37
CA MET A 88 -20.07 -15.79 -3.68
C MET A 88 -20.23 -16.89 -4.73
N LEU A 89 -19.31 -17.83 -4.77
CA LEU A 89 -19.37 -18.95 -5.71
C LEU A 89 -20.57 -19.87 -5.41
N ALA A 90 -20.79 -20.24 -4.15
CA ALA A 90 -21.92 -21.06 -3.75
C ALA A 90 -23.26 -20.40 -4.13
N ALA A 91 -23.42 -19.11 -3.84
CA ALA A 91 -24.60 -18.35 -4.22
C ALA A 91 -24.80 -18.31 -5.76
N TYR A 92 -23.71 -18.13 -6.52
CA TYR A 92 -23.74 -18.14 -7.99
C TYR A 92 -24.15 -19.52 -8.53
N LEU A 93 -23.59 -20.62 -7.99
CA LEU A 93 -23.91 -21.99 -8.39
C LEU A 93 -25.35 -22.36 -8.03
N THR A 94 -25.81 -21.93 -6.83
CA THR A 94 -27.21 -22.13 -6.40
C THR A 94 -28.18 -21.39 -7.30
N ALA A 95 -27.91 -20.10 -7.61
CA ALA A 95 -28.73 -19.34 -8.57
C ALA A 95 -28.78 -20.01 -9.95
N SER A 96 -27.67 -20.67 -10.35
CA SER A 96 -27.59 -21.43 -11.59
C SER A 96 -28.43 -22.71 -11.54
N ALA A 97 -28.47 -23.40 -10.39
CA ALA A 97 -29.25 -24.62 -10.19
C ALA A 97 -30.77 -24.35 -10.20
N VAL A 98 -31.19 -23.19 -9.69
CA VAL A 98 -32.61 -22.80 -9.66
C VAL A 98 -33.07 -22.15 -10.98
N TYR A 99 -32.31 -22.30 -12.06
CA TYR A 99 -32.62 -21.77 -13.41
C TYR A 99 -32.95 -20.27 -13.46
N ARG A 100 -32.51 -19.48 -12.49
CA ARG A 100 -32.66 -18.03 -12.48
C ARG A 100 -31.69 -17.37 -13.46
N ARG A 101 -32.09 -16.23 -14.05
CA ARG A 101 -31.18 -15.43 -14.88
C ARG A 101 -29.94 -15.11 -14.07
N ARG A 102 -28.76 -15.54 -14.56
CA ARG A 102 -27.45 -15.39 -13.92
C ARG A 102 -27.00 -13.92 -13.99
N GLN A 103 -27.57 -13.08 -13.17
CA GLN A 103 -27.09 -11.70 -13.03
C GLN A 103 -26.03 -11.71 -11.91
N ALA A 104 -24.77 -11.80 -12.30
CA ALA A 104 -23.64 -11.87 -11.36
C ALA A 104 -23.68 -10.69 -10.36
N LEU A 105 -24.02 -9.49 -10.80
CA LEU A 105 -24.12 -8.33 -9.92
C LEU A 105 -25.17 -8.52 -8.81
N ASN A 106 -26.35 -9.10 -9.11
CA ASN A 106 -27.38 -9.34 -8.09
C ASN A 106 -26.89 -10.35 -7.03
N VAL A 107 -26.18 -11.40 -7.47
CA VAL A 107 -25.60 -12.39 -6.55
C VAL A 107 -24.55 -11.74 -5.65
N ILE A 108 -23.65 -10.94 -6.21
CA ILE A 108 -22.62 -10.22 -5.47
C ILE A 108 -23.24 -9.28 -4.44
N CYS A 109 -24.23 -8.48 -4.85
CA CYS A 109 -24.94 -7.55 -3.96
C CYS A 109 -25.68 -8.30 -2.84
N GLY A 110 -26.33 -9.43 -3.14
CA GLY A 110 -27.00 -10.25 -2.14
C GLY A 110 -26.05 -10.82 -1.10
N VAL A 111 -24.89 -11.33 -1.53
CA VAL A 111 -23.87 -11.83 -0.61
C VAL A 111 -23.24 -10.70 0.20
N ALA A 112 -22.95 -9.54 -0.43
CA ALA A 112 -22.42 -8.38 0.28
C ALA A 112 -23.40 -7.91 1.38
N LEU A 113 -24.69 -7.82 1.06
CA LEU A 113 -25.72 -7.45 2.02
C LEU A 113 -25.81 -8.45 3.17
N ALA A 114 -25.75 -9.75 2.91
CA ALA A 114 -25.77 -10.78 3.95
C ALA A 114 -24.57 -10.62 4.92
N PHE A 115 -23.37 -10.36 4.40
CA PHE A 115 -22.20 -10.09 5.23
C PHE A 115 -22.35 -8.80 6.06
N LEU A 116 -22.87 -7.72 5.48
CA LEU A 116 -23.10 -6.45 6.19
C LEU A 116 -24.24 -6.54 7.23
N CYS A 117 -25.24 -7.40 7.02
CA CYS A 117 -26.23 -7.70 8.04
C CYS A 117 -25.65 -8.47 9.22
N TRP A 118 -24.62 -9.29 8.98
CA TRP A 118 -23.93 -10.02 10.03
C TRP A 118 -22.98 -9.11 10.84
N GLU A 119 -22.15 -8.33 10.15
CA GLU A 119 -21.19 -7.42 10.76
C GLU A 119 -21.09 -6.12 9.94
N PRO A 120 -21.82 -5.07 10.34
CA PRO A 120 -21.84 -3.79 9.60
C PRO A 120 -20.47 -3.09 9.50
N ALA A 121 -19.57 -3.32 10.47
CA ALA A 121 -18.24 -2.71 10.48
C ALA A 121 -17.37 -3.12 9.28
N TRP A 122 -17.67 -4.24 8.63
CA TRP A 122 -16.94 -4.68 7.43
C TRP A 122 -17.06 -3.73 6.25
N ILE A 123 -18.03 -2.81 6.23
CA ILE A 123 -18.11 -1.78 5.19
C ILE A 123 -16.83 -0.91 5.15
N ALA A 124 -16.15 -0.73 6.29
CA ALA A 124 -14.90 0.02 6.40
C ALA A 124 -13.66 -0.86 6.17
N ASP A 125 -13.80 -2.19 6.12
CA ASP A 125 -12.69 -3.12 5.91
C ASP A 125 -12.18 -3.08 4.48
N ALA A 126 -10.87 -2.84 4.31
CA ALA A 126 -10.22 -2.78 3.01
C ALA A 126 -10.41 -4.07 2.20
N GLY A 127 -10.26 -5.23 2.85
CA GLY A 127 -10.40 -6.52 2.20
C GLY A 127 -11.82 -6.78 1.71
N PHE A 128 -12.85 -6.35 2.47
CA PHE A 128 -14.25 -6.41 2.05
C PHE A 128 -14.48 -5.54 0.82
N GLN A 129 -14.09 -4.26 0.88
CA GLN A 129 -14.26 -3.32 -0.23
C GLN A 129 -13.57 -3.81 -1.50
N LEU A 130 -12.29 -4.20 -1.41
CA LEU A 130 -11.51 -4.66 -2.56
C LEU A 130 -12.09 -5.94 -3.18
N SER A 131 -12.55 -6.89 -2.36
CA SER A 131 -13.12 -8.14 -2.87
C SER A 131 -14.41 -7.91 -3.65
N PHE A 132 -15.37 -7.19 -3.08
CA PHE A 132 -16.67 -6.98 -3.71
C PHE A 132 -16.60 -6.02 -4.90
N LEU A 133 -15.80 -4.95 -4.80
CA LEU A 133 -15.60 -4.00 -5.90
C LEU A 133 -14.85 -4.63 -7.07
N ALA A 134 -13.87 -5.51 -6.83
CA ALA A 134 -13.17 -6.22 -7.91
C ALA A 134 -14.14 -7.09 -8.72
N VAL A 135 -14.99 -7.88 -8.05
CA VAL A 135 -15.96 -8.73 -8.76
C VAL A 135 -17.05 -7.89 -9.44
N ALA A 136 -17.47 -6.78 -8.83
CA ALA A 136 -18.39 -5.82 -9.45
C ALA A 136 -17.77 -5.14 -10.70
N ALA A 137 -16.48 -4.79 -10.64
CA ALA A 137 -15.74 -4.25 -11.80
C ALA A 137 -15.67 -5.25 -12.95
N ILE A 138 -15.38 -6.52 -12.65
CA ILE A 138 -15.38 -7.59 -13.67
C ILE A 138 -16.76 -7.74 -14.28
N ALA A 139 -17.79 -7.91 -13.45
CA ALA A 139 -19.13 -8.21 -13.93
C ALA A 139 -19.85 -7.02 -14.60
N GLY A 140 -19.61 -5.79 -14.09
CA GLY A 140 -20.30 -4.58 -14.55
C GLY A 140 -19.61 -3.86 -15.71
N ILE A 141 -18.28 -3.92 -15.78
CA ILE A 141 -17.49 -3.15 -16.76
C ILE A 141 -16.59 -4.07 -17.59
N GLY A 142 -15.70 -4.81 -16.91
CA GLY A 142 -14.60 -5.50 -17.56
C GLY A 142 -15.06 -6.58 -18.53
N ALA A 143 -15.88 -7.54 -18.09
CA ALA A 143 -16.36 -8.63 -18.93
C ALA A 143 -17.30 -8.15 -20.06
N PRO A 144 -18.30 -7.26 -19.82
CA PRO A 144 -19.13 -6.71 -20.89
C PRO A 144 -18.31 -5.97 -21.97
N LEU A 145 -17.36 -5.14 -21.55
CA LEU A 145 -16.50 -4.39 -22.48
C LEU A 145 -15.56 -5.31 -23.25
N ALA A 146 -14.90 -6.25 -22.56
CA ALA A 146 -14.03 -7.23 -23.20
C ALA A 146 -14.81 -8.08 -24.21
N GLU A 147 -16.01 -8.53 -23.85
CA GLU A 147 -16.84 -9.31 -24.77
C GLU A 147 -17.27 -8.46 -25.98
N ARG A 148 -17.71 -7.22 -25.78
CA ARG A 148 -18.08 -6.32 -26.88
C ARG A 148 -16.93 -6.06 -27.85
N VAL A 149 -15.72 -5.88 -27.34
CA VAL A 149 -14.52 -5.60 -28.16
C VAL A 149 -13.99 -6.85 -28.84
N THR A 150 -13.91 -7.97 -28.13
CA THR A 150 -13.16 -9.15 -28.62
C THR A 150 -14.06 -10.23 -29.24
N ARG A 151 -15.34 -10.33 -28.85
CA ARG A 151 -16.27 -11.37 -29.35
C ARG A 151 -16.37 -11.44 -30.87
N PRO A 152 -16.60 -10.33 -31.62
CA PRO A 152 -16.69 -10.40 -33.07
C PRO A 152 -15.41 -10.97 -33.69
N ARG A 153 -14.26 -10.57 -33.19
CA ARG A 153 -12.94 -10.98 -33.69
C ARG A 153 -12.62 -12.43 -33.32
N ARG A 154 -12.95 -12.84 -32.12
CA ARG A 154 -12.80 -14.24 -31.68
C ARG A 154 -13.74 -15.18 -32.45
N GLN A 155 -14.94 -14.73 -32.80
CA GLN A 155 -15.85 -15.50 -33.64
C GLN A 155 -15.31 -15.71 -35.06
N VAL A 156 -14.61 -14.72 -35.65
CA VAL A 156 -13.92 -14.88 -36.94
C VAL A 156 -12.87 -15.99 -36.86
N LEU A 157 -12.09 -16.02 -35.80
CA LEU A 157 -10.94 -16.93 -35.63
C LEU A 157 -11.30 -18.33 -35.14
N ARG A 158 -12.51 -18.53 -34.56
CA ARG A 158 -12.90 -19.83 -33.99
C ARG A 158 -13.36 -20.81 -35.03
N ASP A 159 -12.76 -22.02 -35.04
CA ASP A 159 -13.09 -23.13 -35.96
C ASP A 159 -13.20 -22.63 -37.40
N ILE A 160 -12.16 -21.95 -37.90
CA ILE A 160 -12.15 -21.18 -39.15
C ILE A 160 -12.55 -22.05 -40.34
N TRP A 161 -12.21 -23.32 -40.36
CA TRP A 161 -12.48 -24.26 -41.44
C TRP A 161 -13.88 -24.85 -41.42
N ASN A 162 -14.67 -24.64 -40.40
CA ASN A 162 -16.04 -25.15 -40.27
C ASN A 162 -17.03 -24.16 -40.93
N ALA A 163 -17.52 -24.48 -42.14
CA ALA A 163 -18.47 -23.68 -42.90
C ALA A 163 -19.89 -23.76 -42.30
N ASP A 164 -20.31 -24.87 -41.68
CA ASP A 164 -21.65 -25.01 -41.12
C ASP A 164 -21.88 -24.02 -39.97
N ARG A 165 -20.80 -23.62 -39.30
CA ARG A 165 -20.85 -22.61 -38.28
C ARG A 165 -21.22 -21.22 -38.82
N ASP A 166 -20.90 -20.91 -40.06
CA ASP A 166 -21.12 -19.61 -40.66
C ASP A 166 -22.62 -19.29 -40.76
N MET A 167 -23.48 -20.31 -40.95
CA MET A 167 -24.94 -20.15 -40.98
C MET A 167 -25.53 -19.55 -39.69
N ARG A 168 -24.80 -19.61 -38.56
CA ARG A 168 -25.24 -19.13 -37.24
C ARG A 168 -24.57 -17.81 -36.80
N LEU A 169 -23.78 -17.20 -37.71
CA LEU A 169 -23.01 -16.01 -37.40
C LEU A 169 -23.56 -14.79 -38.15
N PRO A 170 -23.36 -13.57 -37.61
CA PRO A 170 -23.69 -12.33 -38.31
C PRO A 170 -22.93 -12.23 -39.63
N VAL A 171 -23.57 -11.64 -40.66
CA VAL A 171 -23.03 -11.52 -42.01
C VAL A 171 -21.63 -10.89 -42.02
N GLU A 172 -21.42 -9.84 -41.22
CA GLU A 172 -20.10 -9.17 -41.14
C GLU A 172 -18.98 -10.10 -40.65
N VAL A 173 -19.30 -11.03 -39.73
CA VAL A 173 -18.36 -12.02 -39.22
C VAL A 173 -18.09 -13.07 -40.30
N VAL A 174 -19.14 -13.50 -41.03
CA VAL A 174 -19.03 -14.51 -42.12
C VAL A 174 -18.14 -13.98 -43.24
N VAL A 175 -18.35 -12.75 -43.70
CA VAL A 175 -17.53 -12.14 -44.75
C VAL A 175 -16.04 -12.15 -44.38
N ARG A 176 -15.73 -11.80 -43.15
CA ARG A 176 -14.33 -11.83 -42.65
C ARG A 176 -13.78 -13.25 -42.54
N ARG A 177 -14.61 -14.22 -42.19
CA ARG A 177 -14.21 -15.64 -42.11
C ARG A 177 -13.90 -16.19 -43.51
N VAL A 178 -14.77 -15.90 -44.48
CA VAL A 178 -14.56 -16.31 -45.88
C VAL A 178 -13.25 -15.70 -46.39
N ALA A 179 -13.09 -14.38 -46.29
CA ALA A 179 -11.87 -13.71 -46.71
C ALA A 179 -10.60 -14.28 -46.07
N LEU A 180 -10.66 -14.63 -44.75
CA LEU A 180 -9.53 -15.24 -44.05
C LEU A 180 -9.26 -16.66 -44.57
N ARG A 181 -10.30 -17.45 -44.86
CA ARG A 181 -10.14 -18.79 -45.47
C ARG A 181 -9.51 -18.72 -46.86
N ASP A 182 -10.01 -17.82 -47.69
CA ASP A 182 -9.48 -17.61 -49.05
C ASP A 182 -7.99 -17.21 -49.02
N TRP A 183 -7.55 -16.51 -47.98
CA TRP A 183 -6.16 -16.19 -47.79
C TRP A 183 -5.33 -17.34 -47.22
N LEU A 184 -5.88 -18.16 -46.30
CA LEU A 184 -5.18 -19.27 -45.65
C LEU A 184 -5.13 -20.53 -46.52
N GLU A 185 -6.11 -20.79 -47.41
CA GLU A 185 -6.21 -21.99 -48.19
C GLU A 185 -5.07 -22.17 -49.21
N PRO A 186 -4.66 -21.14 -49.97
CA PRO A 186 -3.48 -21.23 -50.84
C PRO A 186 -2.20 -21.52 -50.06
N LEU A 187 -2.02 -20.91 -48.86
CA LEU A 187 -0.86 -21.16 -48.01
C LEU A 187 -0.80 -22.62 -47.56
N SER A 188 -1.95 -23.22 -47.21
CA SER A 188 -2.01 -24.62 -46.83
C SER A 188 -1.63 -25.57 -47.97
N ARG A 189 -1.94 -25.20 -49.24
CA ARG A 189 -1.60 -25.98 -50.43
C ARG A 189 -0.12 -25.83 -50.81
N ILE A 190 0.42 -24.61 -50.79
CA ILE A 190 1.82 -24.30 -51.15
C ILE A 190 2.80 -24.95 -50.16
N VAL A 191 2.52 -24.91 -48.86
CA VAL A 191 3.41 -25.42 -47.80
C VAL A 191 3.20 -26.91 -47.55
N GLY A 192 2.18 -27.56 -48.18
CA GLY A 192 1.87 -28.98 -47.97
C GLY A 192 1.47 -29.37 -46.56
N LEU A 193 1.18 -28.36 -45.69
CA LEU A 193 0.82 -28.55 -44.29
C LEU A 193 -0.67 -28.86 -44.14
N ARG A 194 -1.00 -29.76 -43.22
CA ARG A 194 -2.40 -29.99 -42.83
C ARG A 194 -3.02 -28.67 -42.33
N LYS A 195 -4.26 -28.36 -42.72
CA LYS A 195 -5.02 -27.16 -42.32
C LYS A 195 -4.90 -26.81 -40.85
N ARG A 196 -4.78 -27.86 -39.99
CA ARG A 196 -4.58 -27.70 -38.51
C ARG A 196 -3.27 -26.96 -38.18
N TRP A 197 -2.19 -27.24 -38.88
CA TRP A 197 -0.90 -26.60 -38.58
C TRP A 197 -0.87 -25.13 -39.05
N VAL A 198 -1.51 -24.84 -40.21
CA VAL A 198 -1.70 -23.47 -40.69
C VAL A 198 -2.56 -22.67 -39.73
N GLU A 199 -3.63 -23.27 -39.20
CA GLU A 199 -4.47 -22.67 -38.17
C GLU A 199 -3.67 -22.37 -36.89
N LEU A 200 -2.89 -23.32 -36.39
CA LEU A 200 -2.06 -23.16 -35.20
C LEU A 200 -1.01 -22.06 -35.37
N ALA A 201 -0.33 -22.02 -36.50
CA ALA A 201 0.77 -21.07 -36.77
C ALA A 201 0.30 -19.63 -37.01
N LEU A 202 -0.81 -19.45 -37.72
CA LEU A 202 -1.25 -18.11 -38.18
C LEU A 202 -2.46 -17.59 -37.38
N VAL A 203 -3.42 -18.46 -37.08
CA VAL A 203 -4.63 -18.08 -36.31
C VAL A 203 -4.40 -18.16 -34.80
N GLY A 204 -3.54 -19.08 -34.36
CA GLY A 204 -3.19 -19.26 -32.93
C GLY A 204 -2.68 -17.99 -32.26
N PRO A 205 -1.65 -17.32 -32.79
CA PRO A 205 -1.14 -16.06 -32.24
C PRO A 205 -2.21 -14.96 -32.17
N ALA A 206 -3.07 -14.85 -33.18
CA ALA A 206 -4.17 -13.88 -33.17
C ALA A 206 -5.21 -14.20 -32.07
N ARG A 207 -5.50 -15.48 -31.80
CA ARG A 207 -6.36 -15.90 -30.67
C ARG A 207 -5.75 -15.52 -29.34
N ILE A 208 -4.45 -15.77 -29.15
CA ILE A 208 -3.69 -15.39 -27.95
C ILE A 208 -3.72 -13.86 -27.81
N GLY A 209 -3.46 -13.12 -28.87
CA GLY A 209 -3.52 -11.65 -28.84
C GLY A 209 -4.88 -11.11 -28.39
N TRP A 210 -5.99 -11.67 -28.90
CA TRP A 210 -7.33 -11.23 -28.46
C TRP A 210 -7.68 -11.71 -27.03
N ALA A 211 -7.11 -12.81 -26.56
CA ALA A 211 -7.21 -13.22 -25.15
C ALA A 211 -6.44 -12.23 -24.26
N ALA A 212 -5.24 -11.83 -24.65
CA ALA A 212 -4.44 -10.81 -23.96
C ALA A 212 -5.18 -9.45 -23.88
N VAL A 213 -5.81 -9.02 -24.99
CA VAL A 213 -6.66 -7.82 -24.99
C VAL A 213 -7.82 -7.95 -24.01
N SER A 214 -8.45 -9.12 -23.90
CA SER A 214 -9.51 -9.34 -22.91
C SER A 214 -8.98 -9.22 -21.47
N VAL A 215 -7.81 -9.77 -21.17
CA VAL A 215 -7.16 -9.66 -19.87
C VAL A 215 -6.84 -8.20 -19.55
N LEU A 216 -6.28 -7.46 -20.50
CA LEU A 216 -5.98 -6.02 -20.32
C LEU A 216 -7.24 -5.21 -20.03
N ILE A 217 -8.32 -5.41 -20.78
CA ILE A 217 -9.59 -4.68 -20.56
C ILE A 217 -10.17 -4.98 -19.18
N VAL A 218 -10.21 -6.25 -18.78
CA VAL A 218 -10.74 -6.66 -17.48
C VAL A 218 -9.87 -6.11 -16.36
N SER A 219 -8.56 -6.22 -16.50
CA SER A 219 -7.62 -5.73 -15.49
C SER A 219 -7.66 -4.20 -15.37
N ALA A 220 -7.74 -3.47 -16.50
CA ALA A 220 -7.91 -2.02 -16.49
C ALA A 220 -9.21 -1.58 -15.81
N ALA A 221 -10.32 -2.32 -16.02
CA ALA A 221 -11.59 -2.05 -15.34
C ALA A 221 -11.48 -2.27 -13.83
N ILE A 222 -10.79 -3.32 -13.39
CA ILE A 222 -10.51 -3.57 -11.97
C ILE A 222 -9.66 -2.44 -11.41
N THR A 223 -8.56 -2.09 -12.06
CA THR A 223 -7.66 -1.00 -11.63
C THR A 223 -8.43 0.33 -11.53
N LEU A 224 -9.30 0.64 -12.48
CA LEU A 224 -10.11 1.84 -12.47
C LEU A 224 -11.06 1.90 -11.25
N VAL A 225 -11.78 0.81 -10.98
CA VAL A 225 -12.76 0.77 -9.87
C VAL A 225 -12.06 0.73 -8.52
N LEU A 226 -10.94 0.01 -8.41
CA LEU A 226 -10.19 -0.12 -7.16
C LEU A 226 -9.26 1.05 -6.87
N ALA A 227 -9.05 1.98 -7.81
CA ALA A 227 -8.14 3.11 -7.61
C ALA A 227 -8.46 3.92 -6.36
N ALA A 228 -9.73 4.28 -6.14
CA ALA A 228 -10.14 5.07 -4.99
C ALA A 228 -9.91 4.34 -3.65
N PRO A 229 -10.37 3.10 -3.43
CA PRO A 229 -10.08 2.38 -2.19
C PRO A 229 -8.59 2.03 -2.02
N LEU A 230 -7.84 1.74 -3.09
CA LEU A 230 -6.40 1.52 -3.00
C LEU A 230 -5.66 2.79 -2.57
N ALA A 231 -6.01 3.94 -3.16
CA ALA A 231 -5.44 5.23 -2.74
C ALA A 231 -5.81 5.57 -1.29
N TYR A 232 -7.02 5.26 -0.86
CA TYR A 232 -7.48 5.55 0.50
C TYR A 232 -6.77 4.69 1.57
N HIS A 233 -6.72 3.36 1.35
CA HIS A 233 -6.18 2.44 2.34
C HIS A 233 -4.66 2.30 2.28
N PHE A 234 -4.09 2.30 1.07
CA PHE A 234 -2.67 1.98 0.84
C PHE A 234 -1.86 3.16 0.28
N GLN A 235 -2.52 4.29 -0.04
CA GLN A 235 -1.88 5.49 -0.59
C GLN A 235 -1.06 5.22 -1.87
N ARG A 236 -1.47 4.21 -2.64
CA ARG A 236 -0.79 3.74 -3.85
C ARG A 236 -1.77 3.50 -4.98
N LEU A 237 -1.34 3.81 -6.20
CA LEU A 237 -2.03 3.51 -7.45
C LEU A 237 -1.15 2.60 -8.30
N ALA A 238 -1.60 1.36 -8.52
CA ALA A 238 -0.85 0.37 -9.29
C ALA A 238 -1.24 0.43 -10.77
N LEU A 239 -0.71 1.40 -11.51
CA LEU A 239 -0.98 1.58 -12.96
C LEU A 239 -0.37 0.45 -13.79
N ALA A 240 0.65 -0.21 -13.29
CA ALA A 240 1.31 -1.35 -13.93
C ALA A 240 0.51 -2.66 -13.85
N ALA A 241 -0.46 -2.76 -12.93
CA ALA A 241 -1.22 -3.98 -12.68
C ALA A 241 -1.87 -4.62 -13.93
N PRO A 242 -2.47 -3.88 -14.90
CA PRO A 242 -2.99 -4.49 -16.11
C PRO A 242 -1.94 -5.24 -16.92
N PHE A 243 -0.71 -4.76 -16.95
CA PHE A 243 0.40 -5.39 -17.67
C PHE A 243 0.97 -6.59 -16.91
N ALA A 244 1.14 -6.47 -15.59
CA ALA A 244 1.54 -7.60 -14.74
C ALA A 244 0.56 -8.77 -14.87
N ASN A 245 -0.74 -8.49 -14.95
CA ASN A 245 -1.79 -9.50 -15.07
C ASN A 245 -1.77 -10.27 -16.40
N LEU A 246 -1.07 -9.79 -17.43
CA LEU A 246 -0.83 -10.57 -18.66
C LEU A 246 0.04 -11.81 -18.38
N ALA A 247 0.97 -11.72 -17.43
CA ALA A 247 1.78 -12.86 -17.01
C ALA A 247 1.09 -13.63 -15.87
N VAL A 248 0.51 -12.92 -14.92
CA VAL A 248 -0.18 -13.51 -13.75
C VAL A 248 -1.28 -14.47 -14.18
N ALA A 249 -2.20 -14.05 -15.04
CA ALA A 249 -3.39 -14.82 -15.38
C ALA A 249 -3.06 -16.21 -16.00
N PRO A 250 -2.20 -16.35 -17.02
CA PRO A 250 -1.87 -17.64 -17.59
C PRO A 250 -0.98 -18.50 -16.66
N LEU A 251 -0.05 -17.88 -15.93
CA LEU A 251 0.86 -18.62 -15.05
C LEU A 251 0.15 -19.16 -13.81
N LEU A 252 -0.82 -18.42 -13.27
CA LEU A 252 -1.64 -18.90 -12.15
C LEU A 252 -2.43 -20.18 -12.51
N ILE A 253 -2.91 -20.28 -13.75
CA ILE A 253 -3.61 -21.51 -14.25
C ILE A 253 -2.67 -22.72 -14.22
N VAL A 254 -1.36 -22.53 -14.23
CA VAL A 254 -0.37 -23.61 -14.10
C VAL A 254 0.06 -23.78 -12.64
N ILE A 255 0.44 -22.69 -11.96
CA ILE A 255 1.03 -22.73 -10.62
C ILE A 255 0.07 -23.33 -9.59
N ALA A 256 -1.18 -22.86 -9.55
CA ALA A 256 -2.11 -23.29 -8.52
C ALA A 256 -2.51 -24.78 -8.69
N PRO A 257 -2.97 -25.28 -9.86
CA PRO A 257 -3.28 -26.70 -10.02
C PRO A 257 -2.09 -27.61 -9.82
N ALA A 258 -0.93 -27.27 -10.38
CA ALA A 258 0.27 -28.08 -10.23
C ALA A 258 0.77 -28.10 -8.78
N GLY A 259 0.71 -26.95 -8.09
CA GLY A 259 1.07 -26.86 -6.68
C GLY A 259 0.14 -27.68 -5.78
N PHE A 260 -1.18 -27.57 -5.96
CA PHE A 260 -2.15 -28.39 -5.21
C PHE A 260 -2.01 -29.88 -5.53
N ALA A 261 -1.87 -30.25 -6.80
CA ALA A 261 -1.67 -31.64 -7.16
C ALA A 261 -0.36 -32.22 -6.59
N ALA A 262 0.71 -31.41 -6.55
CA ALA A 262 1.96 -31.79 -5.91
C ALA A 262 1.81 -31.99 -4.40
N LEU A 263 1.05 -31.12 -3.72
CA LEU A 263 0.76 -31.27 -2.28
C LEU A 263 -0.06 -32.53 -1.97
N LEU A 264 -1.04 -32.87 -2.81
CA LEU A 264 -1.90 -34.03 -2.60
C LEU A 264 -1.22 -35.36 -2.95
N THR A 265 -0.33 -35.35 -3.96
CA THR A 265 0.25 -36.59 -4.49
C THR A 265 1.72 -36.82 -4.10
N GLY A 266 2.40 -35.77 -3.58
CA GLY A 266 3.84 -35.81 -3.36
C GLY A 266 4.67 -35.83 -4.66
N ALA A 267 4.05 -35.60 -5.83
CA ALA A 267 4.70 -35.77 -7.13
C ALA A 267 5.71 -34.65 -7.42
N LEU A 268 6.99 -34.99 -7.37
CA LEU A 268 8.10 -34.06 -7.63
C LEU A 268 8.01 -33.33 -9.00
N PRO A 269 7.63 -33.97 -10.12
CA PRO A 269 7.49 -33.26 -11.40
C PRO A 269 6.45 -32.13 -11.37
N LEU A 270 5.35 -32.30 -10.65
CA LEU A 270 4.31 -31.27 -10.49
C LEU A 270 4.83 -30.10 -9.65
N PHE A 271 5.58 -30.38 -8.60
CA PHE A 271 6.23 -29.34 -7.80
C PHE A 271 7.28 -28.57 -8.62
N GLN A 272 8.08 -29.27 -9.43
CA GLN A 272 9.05 -28.64 -10.33
C GLN A 272 8.36 -27.75 -11.38
N LEU A 273 7.24 -28.18 -11.95
CA LEU A 273 6.44 -27.39 -12.87
C LEU A 273 5.91 -26.12 -12.21
N ALA A 274 5.34 -26.25 -11.00
CA ALA A 274 4.81 -25.11 -10.24
C ALA A 274 5.92 -24.10 -9.89
N THR A 275 7.09 -24.58 -9.44
CA THR A 275 8.24 -23.72 -9.08
C THR A 275 8.88 -23.06 -10.29
N ALA A 276 8.95 -23.73 -11.44
CA ALA A 276 9.44 -23.15 -12.69
C ALA A 276 8.49 -22.03 -13.18
N ALA A 277 7.18 -22.29 -13.16
CA ALA A 277 6.18 -21.28 -13.50
C ALA A 277 6.18 -20.09 -12.52
N ALA A 278 6.38 -20.33 -11.22
CA ALA A 278 6.54 -19.28 -10.22
C ALA A 278 7.83 -18.45 -10.43
N GLY A 279 8.91 -19.08 -10.87
CA GLY A 279 10.14 -18.39 -11.26
C GLY A 279 9.93 -17.45 -12.45
N LEU A 280 9.22 -17.94 -13.48
CA LEU A 280 8.86 -17.12 -14.64
C LEU A 280 7.97 -15.94 -14.22
N LEU A 281 6.99 -16.18 -13.35
CA LEU A 281 6.13 -15.13 -12.78
C LEU A 281 6.96 -14.07 -12.05
N SER A 282 7.87 -14.50 -11.18
CA SER A 282 8.76 -13.59 -10.44
C SER A 282 9.61 -12.73 -11.39
N THR A 283 10.15 -13.31 -12.47
CA THR A 283 10.90 -12.57 -13.49
C THR A 283 10.04 -11.53 -14.20
N CYS A 284 8.82 -11.88 -14.61
CA CYS A 284 7.89 -10.94 -15.26
C CYS A 284 7.49 -9.80 -14.32
N VAL A 285 7.20 -10.13 -13.05
CA VAL A 285 6.86 -9.15 -12.01
C VAL A 285 8.03 -8.22 -11.74
N SER A 286 9.25 -8.75 -11.63
CA SER A 286 10.47 -7.94 -11.44
C SER A 286 10.72 -6.99 -12.61
N TRP A 287 10.44 -7.41 -13.84
CA TRP A 287 10.54 -6.54 -15.00
C TRP A 287 9.52 -5.39 -14.96
N VAL A 288 8.26 -5.70 -14.64
CA VAL A 288 7.20 -4.68 -14.53
C VAL A 288 7.45 -3.75 -13.35
N SER A 289 8.01 -4.24 -12.23
CA SER A 289 8.29 -3.42 -11.04
C SER A 289 9.37 -2.35 -11.28
N GLN A 290 10.15 -2.43 -12.36
CA GLN A 290 11.15 -1.44 -12.75
C GLN A 290 10.57 -0.27 -13.58
N TRP A 291 9.26 -0.26 -13.84
CA TRP A 291 8.61 0.80 -14.61
C TRP A 291 8.24 1.97 -13.69
N ASP A 292 9.21 2.83 -13.35
CA ASP A 292 9.09 3.89 -12.34
C ASP A 292 7.88 4.81 -12.53
N GLY A 293 7.52 5.14 -13.76
CA GLY A 293 6.38 6.02 -14.06
C GLY A 293 4.98 5.43 -13.79
N LEU A 294 4.87 4.12 -13.54
CA LEU A 294 3.60 3.42 -13.33
C LEU A 294 3.32 3.08 -11.86
N GLN A 295 4.22 3.47 -10.99
CA GLN A 295 4.07 3.36 -9.54
C GLN A 295 3.81 4.75 -8.99
N TYR A 296 2.59 5.01 -8.60
CA TYR A 296 2.22 6.33 -8.14
C TYR A 296 1.72 6.30 -6.70
N GLN A 297 2.36 7.09 -5.86
CA GLN A 297 1.94 7.28 -4.48
C GLN A 297 1.12 8.57 -4.38
N THR A 298 0.01 8.52 -3.67
CA THR A 298 -0.90 9.66 -3.51
C THR A 298 -1.41 9.72 -2.08
N PRO A 299 -1.62 10.92 -1.53
CA PRO A 299 -2.37 11.07 -0.30
C PRO A 299 -3.78 10.43 -0.41
N PRO A 300 -4.39 9.98 0.69
CA PRO A 300 -5.71 9.38 0.64
C PRO A 300 -6.75 10.38 0.14
N PRO A 301 -7.57 9.99 -0.84
CA PRO A 301 -8.62 10.86 -1.37
C PRO A 301 -9.71 11.13 -0.33
N GLY A 302 -10.28 12.32 -0.36
CA GLY A 302 -11.42 12.67 0.47
C GLY A 302 -12.70 11.90 0.08
N ALA A 303 -13.64 11.78 1.01
CA ALA A 303 -14.87 10.99 0.83
C ALA A 303 -15.66 11.40 -0.43
N TRP A 304 -15.74 12.68 -0.75
CA TRP A 304 -16.44 13.18 -1.94
C TRP A 304 -15.78 12.71 -3.26
N SER A 305 -14.44 12.67 -3.32
CA SER A 305 -13.72 12.21 -4.52
C SER A 305 -13.85 10.70 -4.71
N ILE A 306 -13.88 9.92 -3.61
CA ILE A 306 -14.20 8.49 -3.64
C ILE A 306 -15.62 8.28 -4.18
N ALA A 307 -16.61 9.00 -3.63
CA ALA A 307 -17.99 8.90 -4.06
C ALA A 307 -18.16 9.26 -5.55
N ALA A 308 -17.51 10.34 -6.01
CA ALA A 308 -17.54 10.76 -7.42
C ALA A 308 -16.89 9.71 -8.34
N ALA A 309 -15.75 9.13 -7.94
CA ALA A 309 -15.07 8.09 -8.69
C ALA A 309 -15.94 6.83 -8.82
N LEU A 310 -16.54 6.36 -7.73
CA LEU A 310 -17.43 5.19 -7.76
C LEU A 310 -18.72 5.45 -8.56
N ALA A 311 -19.32 6.62 -8.40
CA ALA A 311 -20.49 7.02 -9.19
C ALA A 311 -20.19 7.06 -10.70
N SER A 312 -19.04 7.60 -11.10
CA SER A 312 -18.60 7.61 -12.50
C SER A 312 -18.38 6.20 -13.06
N CYS A 313 -17.87 5.26 -12.26
CA CYS A 313 -17.77 3.85 -12.64
C CYS A 313 -19.14 3.19 -12.83
N VAL A 314 -20.11 3.49 -11.96
CA VAL A 314 -21.50 3.01 -12.12
C VAL A 314 -22.14 3.58 -13.39
N LEU A 315 -21.92 4.87 -13.68
CA LEU A 315 -22.39 5.49 -14.93
C LEU A 315 -21.74 4.84 -16.16
N LEU A 316 -20.45 4.56 -16.09
CA LEU A 316 -19.71 3.86 -17.15
C LEU A 316 -20.30 2.44 -17.39
N ALA A 317 -20.53 1.67 -16.32
CA ALA A 317 -21.12 0.34 -16.42
C ALA A 317 -22.50 0.37 -17.12
N ARG A 318 -23.33 1.37 -16.79
CA ARG A 318 -24.66 1.55 -17.42
C ARG A 318 -24.59 2.07 -18.85
N ALA A 319 -23.57 2.87 -19.17
CA ALA A 319 -23.42 3.48 -20.49
C ALA A 319 -22.85 2.53 -21.53
N ILE A 320 -22.13 1.47 -21.13
CA ILE A 320 -21.55 0.48 -22.06
C ILE A 320 -22.62 -0.11 -22.99
N ASP A 321 -23.83 -0.34 -22.50
CA ASP A 321 -24.92 -0.93 -23.27
C ASP A 321 -25.77 0.10 -24.04
N LYS A 322 -25.77 1.38 -23.64
CA LYS A 322 -26.71 2.39 -24.15
C LYS A 322 -26.25 3.14 -25.39
N GLY A 323 -24.97 3.42 -25.55
CA GLY A 323 -24.46 4.15 -26.70
C GLY A 323 -23.03 4.61 -26.59
N ARG A 324 -22.36 4.80 -27.74
CA ARG A 324 -20.94 5.12 -27.78
C ARG A 324 -20.58 6.44 -27.08
N TRP A 325 -21.32 7.51 -27.33
CA TRP A 325 -21.00 8.82 -26.77
C TRP A 325 -21.21 8.89 -25.26
N GLN A 326 -22.26 8.25 -24.76
CA GLN A 326 -22.55 8.16 -23.31
C GLN A 326 -21.44 7.38 -22.58
N ALA A 327 -20.96 6.29 -23.18
CA ALA A 327 -19.84 5.52 -22.64
C ALA A 327 -18.55 6.33 -22.63
N TRP A 328 -18.27 7.10 -23.67
CA TRP A 328 -17.10 7.99 -23.72
C TRP A 328 -17.17 9.11 -22.67
N MET A 329 -18.35 9.73 -22.49
CA MET A 329 -18.52 10.74 -21.44
C MET A 329 -18.32 10.17 -20.04
N ALA A 330 -18.88 8.98 -19.76
CA ALA A 330 -18.72 8.32 -18.47
C ALA A 330 -17.26 7.88 -18.24
N ALA A 331 -16.58 7.42 -19.28
CA ALA A 331 -15.14 7.09 -19.21
C ALA A 331 -14.29 8.34 -18.96
N ALA A 332 -14.59 9.45 -19.62
CA ALA A 332 -13.91 10.73 -19.39
C ALA A 332 -14.13 11.24 -17.96
N ALA A 333 -15.35 11.14 -17.43
CA ALA A 333 -15.65 11.49 -16.04
C ALA A 333 -14.87 10.61 -15.05
N ALA A 334 -14.81 9.28 -15.28
CA ALA A 334 -14.04 8.37 -14.46
C ALA A 334 -12.54 8.69 -14.53
N ALA A 335 -12.02 8.98 -15.72
CA ALA A 335 -10.63 9.38 -15.90
C ALA A 335 -10.31 10.72 -15.20
N ALA A 336 -11.21 11.70 -15.26
CA ALA A 336 -11.06 12.97 -14.56
C ALA A 336 -11.02 12.77 -13.03
N CYS A 337 -11.91 11.96 -12.46
CA CYS A 337 -11.88 11.62 -11.05
C CYS A 337 -10.55 10.93 -10.68
N TRP A 338 -10.04 10.06 -11.55
CA TRP A 338 -8.77 9.38 -11.35
C TRP A 338 -7.58 10.35 -11.35
N VAL A 339 -7.59 11.32 -12.28
CA VAL A 339 -6.58 12.38 -12.33
C VAL A 339 -6.61 13.22 -11.06
N VAL A 340 -7.80 13.58 -10.55
CA VAL A 340 -7.95 14.32 -9.30
C VAL A 340 -7.41 13.52 -8.10
N ILE A 341 -7.70 12.21 -8.03
CA ILE A 341 -7.16 11.32 -6.99
C ILE A 341 -5.63 11.25 -7.09
N ALA A 342 -5.09 11.04 -8.28
CA ALA A 342 -3.66 10.91 -8.51
C ALA A 342 -2.92 12.22 -8.19
N LEU A 343 -3.35 13.33 -8.77
CA LEU A 343 -2.69 14.62 -8.55
C LEU A 343 -2.90 15.16 -7.15
N HIS A 344 -4.00 14.78 -6.48
CA HIS A 344 -4.38 15.26 -5.15
C HIS A 344 -4.14 16.77 -5.00
N PRO A 345 -4.87 17.64 -5.72
CA PRO A 345 -4.58 19.08 -5.81
C PRO A 345 -4.94 19.85 -4.54
N PHE A 346 -5.03 19.18 -3.41
CA PHE A 346 -5.43 19.76 -2.13
C PHE A 346 -4.20 20.12 -1.32
N ALA A 347 -4.32 21.21 -0.54
CA ALA A 347 -3.30 21.63 0.40
C ALA A 347 -3.13 20.58 1.53
N PRO A 348 -1.91 20.46 2.11
CA PRO A 348 -1.72 19.65 3.30
C PRO A 348 -2.63 20.11 4.44
N ASP A 349 -2.98 19.18 5.33
CA ASP A 349 -3.70 19.50 6.57
C ASP A 349 -2.74 20.12 7.60
N LEU A 350 -2.22 21.29 7.27
CA LEU A 350 -1.36 22.12 8.10
C LEU A 350 -1.95 23.53 8.16
N LYS A 351 -2.09 24.08 9.35
CA LYS A 351 -2.66 25.42 9.54
C LYS A 351 -1.60 26.49 9.29
N LYS A 352 -1.77 27.28 8.24
CA LYS A 352 -0.91 28.47 8.01
C LYS A 352 -1.00 29.44 9.18
N GLY A 353 0.12 30.12 9.47
CA GLY A 353 0.23 31.01 10.62
C GLY A 353 0.36 30.28 11.97
N ARG A 354 0.68 28.99 11.95
CA ARG A 354 0.95 28.20 13.15
C ARG A 354 2.21 27.38 13.01
N LEU A 355 2.98 27.30 14.08
CA LEU A 355 4.02 26.28 14.27
C LEU A 355 3.35 25.08 14.94
N GLU A 356 3.45 23.92 14.33
CA GLU A 356 2.89 22.66 14.84
C GLU A 356 4.00 21.64 15.06
N LEU A 357 4.01 20.96 16.20
CA LEU A 357 4.85 19.81 16.49
C LEU A 357 3.96 18.60 16.78
N THR A 358 4.11 17.55 16.02
CA THR A 358 3.38 16.30 16.24
C THR A 358 4.34 15.15 16.42
N ALA A 359 4.36 14.52 17.60
CA ALA A 359 5.01 13.24 17.79
C ALA A 359 4.13 12.13 17.22
N ILE A 360 4.66 11.46 16.21
CA ILE A 360 3.99 10.32 15.56
C ILE A 360 4.19 9.08 16.45
N ASP A 361 3.13 8.30 16.68
CA ASP A 361 3.24 7.04 17.41
C ASP A 361 3.92 5.99 16.51
N VAL A 362 5.23 5.89 16.63
CA VAL A 362 6.09 4.93 15.92
C VAL A 362 6.45 3.71 16.76
N GLY A 363 5.82 3.56 17.92
CA GLY A 363 6.26 2.63 18.96
C GLY A 363 7.48 3.16 19.69
N GLN A 364 8.47 2.29 19.97
CA GLN A 364 9.71 2.75 20.58
C GLN A 364 10.59 3.42 19.54
N GLY A 365 10.85 4.71 19.71
CA GLY A 365 11.63 5.55 18.80
C GLY A 365 11.03 6.95 18.63
N GLU A 366 11.56 7.71 17.68
CA GLU A 366 11.16 9.10 17.48
C GLU A 366 10.87 9.43 16.03
N ALA A 367 9.73 10.09 15.79
CA ALA A 367 9.42 10.76 14.54
C ALA A 367 8.53 11.98 14.83
N LEU A 368 9.05 13.16 14.60
CA LEU A 368 8.40 14.42 14.93
C LEU A 368 8.07 15.21 13.65
N LEU A 369 6.80 15.31 13.30
CA LEU A 369 6.33 16.19 12.23
C LEU A 369 6.33 17.63 12.73
N VAL A 370 7.04 18.50 12.00
CA VAL A 370 7.07 19.95 12.24
C VAL A 370 6.28 20.64 11.12
N GLY A 371 5.10 21.16 11.42
CA GLY A 371 4.33 22.03 10.53
C GLY A 371 4.80 23.47 10.68
N LEU A 372 5.39 24.05 9.63
CA LEU A 372 5.87 25.41 9.62
C LEU A 372 4.74 26.43 9.40
N ALA A 373 4.92 27.67 9.84
CA ALA A 373 3.90 28.70 9.78
C ALA A 373 3.51 29.13 8.34
N ASP A 374 4.34 28.85 7.35
CA ASP A 374 4.04 29.05 5.92
C ASP A 374 3.18 27.91 5.32
N GLY A 375 2.98 26.83 6.06
CA GLY A 375 2.24 25.63 5.65
C GLY A 375 3.12 24.55 5.03
N GLU A 376 4.44 24.70 5.07
CA GLU A 376 5.38 23.63 4.73
C GLU A 376 5.56 22.65 5.90
N ALA A 377 6.08 21.47 5.63
CA ALA A 377 6.32 20.42 6.62
C ALA A 377 7.80 20.06 6.67
N GLY A 378 8.32 19.87 7.87
CA GLY A 378 9.58 19.19 8.14
C GLY A 378 9.37 17.94 8.99
N LEU A 379 10.36 17.08 9.02
CA LEU A 379 10.37 15.91 9.89
C LEU A 379 11.70 15.88 10.67
N VAL A 380 11.63 15.61 11.95
CA VAL A 380 12.80 15.37 12.81
C VAL A 380 12.72 13.92 13.27
N ASP A 381 13.72 13.14 12.91
CA ASP A 381 13.80 11.69 13.02
C ASP A 381 12.67 10.94 12.28
N ALA A 382 12.85 9.67 12.04
CA ALA A 382 11.96 8.88 11.20
C ALA A 382 11.57 7.52 11.80
N GLY A 383 11.89 7.30 13.08
CA GLY A 383 11.63 6.05 13.76
C GLY A 383 12.49 4.90 13.27
N GLY A 384 12.30 3.77 13.88
CA GLY A 384 12.99 2.51 13.56
C GLY A 384 12.88 1.53 14.72
N PHE A 385 13.32 0.30 14.51
CA PHE A 385 13.46 -0.65 15.61
C PHE A 385 14.93 -0.71 16.05
N PRO A 386 15.17 -0.70 17.36
CA PRO A 386 16.51 -0.99 17.88
C PRO A 386 16.96 -2.37 17.43
N ASN A 387 18.17 -2.47 16.89
CA ASN A 387 18.75 -3.75 16.49
C ASN A 387 19.19 -4.54 17.73
N PHE A 388 18.39 -5.50 18.15
CA PHE A 388 18.75 -6.44 19.21
C PHE A 388 19.67 -7.56 18.67
N GLY A 389 20.86 -7.23 18.21
CA GLY A 389 21.91 -8.22 17.92
C GLY A 389 21.67 -9.12 16.69
N SER A 390 20.75 -8.80 15.81
CA SER A 390 20.63 -9.42 14.50
C SER A 390 21.22 -8.49 13.44
N ASP A 391 22.19 -8.98 12.67
CA ASP A 391 22.73 -8.26 11.50
C ASP A 391 21.72 -8.17 10.34
N GLU A 392 20.54 -8.78 10.48
CA GLU A 392 19.47 -8.69 9.49
C GLU A 392 18.61 -7.43 9.73
N PRO A 393 18.38 -6.62 8.69
CA PRO A 393 17.46 -5.49 8.77
C PRO A 393 16.07 -5.98 9.22
N SER A 394 15.42 -5.25 10.14
CA SER A 394 14.06 -5.56 10.54
C SER A 394 13.17 -5.65 9.29
N ALA A 395 12.43 -6.75 9.16
CA ALA A 395 11.44 -6.94 8.08
C ALA A 395 10.30 -5.91 8.11
N PHE A 396 10.26 -5.05 9.13
CA PHE A 396 9.25 -4.01 9.32
C PHE A 396 9.90 -2.63 9.29
N ASP A 397 9.81 -1.96 8.14
CA ASP A 397 10.27 -0.58 7.98
C ASP A 397 9.22 0.41 8.55
N ILE A 398 9.54 1.08 9.67
CA ILE A 398 8.68 2.07 10.32
C ILE A 398 8.47 3.29 9.42
N GLY A 399 9.51 3.73 8.71
CA GLY A 399 9.41 4.84 7.77
C GLY A 399 8.35 4.59 6.69
N GLU A 400 8.37 3.42 6.08
CA GLU A 400 7.43 3.05 5.02
C GLU A 400 6.02 2.72 5.55
N ARG A 401 5.91 2.08 6.73
CA ARG A 401 4.64 1.51 7.22
C ARG A 401 3.88 2.41 8.19
N ILE A 402 4.56 3.33 8.86
CA ILE A 402 3.95 4.23 9.87
C ILE A 402 4.13 5.69 9.47
N VAL A 403 5.40 6.15 9.34
CA VAL A 403 5.70 7.57 9.13
C VAL A 403 5.15 8.05 7.79
N ALA A 404 5.47 7.35 6.71
CA ALA A 404 5.04 7.75 5.38
C ALA A 404 3.51 7.72 5.19
N PRO A 405 2.76 6.72 5.68
CA PRO A 405 1.30 6.76 5.70
C PRO A 405 0.74 7.89 6.56
N TYR A 406 1.36 8.23 7.70
CA TYR A 406 0.93 9.35 8.52
C TYR A 406 1.07 10.69 7.78
N LEU A 407 2.25 10.95 7.22
CA LEU A 407 2.51 12.16 6.41
C LEU A 407 1.55 12.25 5.21
N GLY A 408 1.33 11.12 4.53
CA GLY A 408 0.37 11.03 3.43
C GLY A 408 -1.06 11.37 3.86
N ARG A 409 -1.54 10.88 5.01
CA ARG A 409 -2.87 11.24 5.57
C ARG A 409 -3.01 12.73 5.86
N ARG A 410 -1.91 13.39 6.21
CA ARG A 410 -1.85 14.85 6.37
C ARG A 410 -1.77 15.59 5.03
N GLY A 411 -1.84 14.88 3.89
CA GLY A 411 -1.74 15.47 2.55
C GLY A 411 -0.36 15.97 2.18
N ILE A 412 0.67 15.60 2.94
CA ILE A 412 2.05 16.02 2.70
C ILE A 412 2.61 15.19 1.53
N LYS A 413 3.13 15.86 0.51
CA LYS A 413 3.73 15.23 -0.68
C LYS A 413 5.23 15.44 -0.74
N ARG A 414 5.73 16.48 -0.12
CA ARG A 414 7.14 16.84 -0.07
C ARG A 414 7.45 17.45 1.28
N LEU A 415 8.65 17.21 1.79
CA LEU A 415 9.14 17.84 3.00
C LEU A 415 10.07 19.01 2.68
N ALA A 416 10.02 20.06 3.50
CA ALA A 416 10.99 21.15 3.46
C ALA A 416 12.36 20.64 3.94
N PHE A 417 12.36 19.86 5.02
CA PHE A 417 13.56 19.25 5.56
C PHE A 417 13.26 17.88 6.21
N LEU A 418 14.28 17.05 6.28
CA LEU A 418 14.41 15.91 7.17
C LEU A 418 15.63 16.17 8.05
N ALA A 419 15.47 16.18 9.36
CA ALA A 419 16.58 16.25 10.30
C ALA A 419 16.76 14.90 10.98
N ILE A 420 17.98 14.42 11.12
CA ILE A 420 18.31 13.23 11.91
C ILE A 420 19.17 13.68 13.07
N THR A 421 18.70 13.42 14.29
CA THR A 421 19.35 13.87 15.50
C THR A 421 20.65 13.10 15.76
N HIS A 422 20.65 11.79 15.57
CA HIS A 422 21.80 10.90 15.72
C HIS A 422 21.57 9.57 14.96
N ALA A 423 22.55 8.68 14.97
CA ALA A 423 22.56 7.51 14.10
C ALA A 423 21.92 6.24 14.71
N ASP A 424 21.20 6.35 15.81
CA ASP A 424 20.55 5.18 16.40
C ASP A 424 19.34 4.73 15.57
N ALA A 425 19.11 3.43 15.52
CA ALA A 425 18.13 2.83 14.62
C ALA A 425 16.71 3.34 14.86
N ASP A 426 16.32 3.58 16.12
CA ASP A 426 15.00 4.09 16.51
C ASP A 426 14.76 5.56 16.14
N HIS A 427 15.76 6.25 15.58
CA HIS A 427 15.68 7.61 15.01
C HIS A 427 15.90 7.63 13.50
N MET A 428 16.83 6.83 12.99
CA MET A 428 17.32 6.95 11.62
C MET A 428 16.78 5.87 10.67
N ALA A 429 16.40 4.68 11.14
CA ALA A 429 16.14 3.54 10.24
C ALA A 429 15.02 3.78 9.22
N GLY A 430 13.99 4.55 9.57
CA GLY A 430 12.91 4.92 8.65
C GLY A 430 13.25 6.05 7.67
N ALA A 431 14.42 6.70 7.82
CA ALA A 431 14.75 7.91 7.06
C ALA A 431 14.93 7.67 5.55
N GLU A 432 15.43 6.49 5.17
CA GLU A 432 15.61 6.13 3.76
C GLU A 432 14.27 6.08 3.01
N ALA A 433 13.24 5.48 3.61
CA ALA A 433 11.88 5.45 3.05
C ALA A 433 11.30 6.87 2.93
N VAL A 434 11.54 7.73 3.92
CA VAL A 434 11.11 9.14 3.89
C VAL A 434 11.82 9.92 2.77
N LEU A 435 13.13 9.77 2.61
CA LEU A 435 13.90 10.40 1.53
C LEU A 435 13.34 10.01 0.15
N ARG A 436 13.16 8.73 -0.08
CA ARG A 436 12.64 8.23 -1.37
C ARG A 436 11.22 8.72 -1.67
N ARG A 437 10.38 8.79 -0.66
CA ARG A 437 8.96 9.08 -0.84
C ARG A 437 8.62 10.57 -0.87
N PHE A 438 9.24 11.38 -0.03
CA PHE A 438 8.90 12.78 0.16
C PHE A 438 9.95 13.75 -0.37
N ALA A 439 11.09 13.25 -0.86
CA ALA A 439 12.18 14.03 -1.47
C ALA A 439 12.38 15.39 -0.76
N PRO A 440 12.81 15.41 0.53
CA PRO A 440 12.99 16.63 1.29
C PRO A 440 13.96 17.56 0.55
N ARG A 441 13.76 18.86 0.67
CA ARG A 441 14.69 19.82 0.05
C ARG A 441 16.06 19.77 0.71
N GLU A 442 16.09 19.55 2.03
CA GLU A 442 17.31 19.49 2.83
C GLU A 442 17.27 18.29 3.77
N LEU A 443 18.42 17.65 3.95
CA LEU A 443 18.72 16.71 5.02
C LEU A 443 19.64 17.41 6.01
N TRP A 444 19.18 17.60 7.25
CA TRP A 444 19.97 18.20 8.33
C TRP A 444 20.61 17.11 9.19
N LEU A 445 21.90 17.21 9.38
CA LEU A 445 22.70 16.28 10.17
C LEU A 445 23.59 17.05 11.15
N PRO A 446 23.91 16.51 12.33
CA PRO A 446 24.89 17.13 13.22
C PRO A 446 26.27 17.15 12.56
N ARG A 447 26.99 18.25 12.73
CA ARG A 447 28.41 18.37 12.29
C ARG A 447 29.33 17.68 13.28
N ILE A 448 29.34 16.36 13.23
CA ILE A 448 30.23 15.48 13.99
C ILE A 448 30.99 14.59 13.02
N LEU A 449 32.00 13.85 13.49
CA LEU A 449 32.63 12.80 12.69
C LEU A 449 31.54 11.78 12.33
N LEU A 450 31.20 11.75 11.03
CA LEU A 450 30.18 10.86 10.51
C LEU A 450 30.60 9.40 10.70
N SER A 451 29.80 8.66 11.44
CA SER A 451 29.96 7.21 11.53
C SER A 451 29.61 6.53 10.20
N ALA A 452 30.12 5.32 9.99
CA ALA A 452 29.81 4.53 8.79
C ALA A 452 28.29 4.29 8.62
N GLU A 453 27.53 4.39 9.70
CA GLU A 453 26.07 4.19 9.79
C GLU A 453 25.28 5.22 8.97
N PHE A 454 25.80 6.45 8.79
CA PHE A 454 25.15 7.45 7.95
C PHE A 454 25.32 7.21 6.44
N ARG A 455 26.18 6.28 6.01
CA ARG A 455 26.47 6.07 4.58
C ARG A 455 25.23 5.75 3.74
N PRO A 456 24.36 4.79 4.12
CA PRO A 456 23.15 4.49 3.34
C PRO A 456 22.23 5.71 3.23
N LEU A 457 22.08 6.47 4.31
CA LEU A 457 21.27 7.70 4.34
C LEU A 457 21.82 8.77 3.39
N LEU A 458 23.14 8.96 3.35
CA LEU A 458 23.79 9.92 2.46
C LEU A 458 23.67 9.53 0.98
N GLU A 459 23.71 8.24 0.69
CA GLU A 459 23.48 7.69 -0.65
C GLU A 459 22.03 7.94 -1.08
N ALA A 460 21.05 7.58 -0.24
CA ALA A 460 19.63 7.82 -0.50
C ALA A 460 19.30 9.33 -0.67
N ALA A 461 19.94 10.21 0.11
CA ALA A 461 19.78 11.65 -0.04
C ALA A 461 20.31 12.17 -1.39
N ARG A 462 21.43 11.63 -1.87
CA ARG A 462 21.98 11.96 -3.20
C ARG A 462 21.05 11.48 -4.32
N GLU A 463 20.56 10.25 -4.22
CA GLU A 463 19.63 9.66 -5.20
C GLU A 463 18.31 10.46 -5.29
N SER A 464 17.78 10.91 -4.15
CA SER A 464 16.56 11.73 -4.10
C SER A 464 16.77 13.20 -4.49
N GLY A 465 18.03 13.63 -4.73
CA GLY A 465 18.35 15.04 -5.01
C GLY A 465 18.22 15.96 -3.79
N THR A 466 18.25 15.42 -2.59
CA THR A 466 18.16 16.15 -1.32
C THR A 466 19.50 16.81 -0.99
N ARG A 467 19.48 18.12 -0.68
CA ARG A 467 20.67 18.87 -0.26
C ARG A 467 21.04 18.51 1.17
N ILE A 468 22.27 18.03 1.38
CA ILE A 468 22.78 17.71 2.73
C ILE A 468 23.32 18.98 3.38
N ARG A 469 22.90 19.25 4.61
CA ARG A 469 23.36 20.37 5.44
C ARG A 469 23.83 19.87 6.79
N PHE A 470 25.09 20.13 7.10
CA PHE A 470 25.67 19.82 8.40
C PHE A 470 25.50 21.03 9.32
N LEU A 471 24.89 20.82 10.48
CA LEU A 471 24.61 21.84 11.47
C LEU A 471 25.57 21.73 12.67
N ALA A 472 26.12 22.87 13.06
CA ALA A 472 26.98 23.01 14.24
C ALA A 472 26.25 23.81 15.34
N SER A 473 26.81 23.77 16.54
CA SER A 473 26.30 24.57 17.66
C SER A 473 26.37 26.07 17.33
N GLY A 474 25.24 26.76 17.47
CA GLY A 474 25.10 28.18 17.17
C GLY A 474 24.65 28.50 15.73
N ASP A 475 24.57 27.50 14.82
CA ASP A 475 23.97 27.73 13.51
C ASP A 475 22.49 28.13 13.69
N SER A 476 22.13 29.30 13.13
CA SER A 476 20.77 29.82 13.17
C SER A 476 20.32 30.26 11.78
N PHE A 477 19.06 29.96 11.43
CA PHE A 477 18.49 30.25 10.13
C PHE A 477 16.98 30.26 10.18
N ALA A 478 16.35 30.95 9.22
CA ALA A 478 14.89 30.96 9.09
C ALA A 478 14.38 29.77 8.25
N ALA A 479 13.37 29.09 8.76
CA ALA A 479 12.54 28.15 8.03
C ALA A 479 11.12 28.75 7.89
N GLY A 480 10.89 29.46 6.78
CA GLY A 480 9.71 30.30 6.63
C GLY A 480 9.71 31.45 7.66
N ALA A 481 8.64 31.56 8.45
CA ALA A 481 8.49 32.52 9.54
C ALA A 481 8.96 32.01 10.91
N VAL A 482 9.66 30.88 10.95
CA VAL A 482 10.15 30.22 12.16
C VAL A 482 11.67 30.29 12.17
N ASP A 483 12.26 30.80 13.24
CA ASP A 483 13.72 30.77 13.41
C ASP A 483 14.15 29.44 14.02
N VAL A 484 15.18 28.84 13.42
CA VAL A 484 15.71 27.53 13.84
C VAL A 484 17.14 27.73 14.31
N THR A 485 17.45 27.28 15.53
CA THR A 485 18.81 27.25 16.08
C THR A 485 19.23 25.83 16.39
N ALA A 486 20.43 25.46 15.95
CA ALA A 486 21.04 24.16 16.21
C ALA A 486 22.01 24.23 17.40
N ILE A 487 21.98 23.21 18.25
CA ILE A 487 22.94 23.02 19.33
C ILE A 487 23.45 21.57 19.24
N VAL A 488 24.78 21.40 19.19
CA VAL A 488 25.43 20.09 19.04
C VAL A 488 26.65 20.03 19.96
N CYS A 489 26.69 19.07 20.86
CA CYS A 489 27.89 18.84 21.68
C CYS A 489 28.90 17.99 20.90
N GLU A 490 29.78 18.64 20.14
CA GLU A 490 30.80 17.94 19.32
C GLU A 490 31.84 17.17 20.20
N LEU A 491 32.08 17.63 21.44
CA LEU A 491 33.07 17.10 22.36
C LEU A 491 32.53 16.12 23.40
N CYS A 492 31.21 15.96 23.50
CA CYS A 492 30.61 15.00 24.42
C CYS A 492 31.07 13.57 24.11
N THR A 493 31.25 12.77 25.14
CA THR A 493 31.74 11.39 25.00
C THR A 493 30.62 10.42 24.66
N GLY A 494 29.44 10.65 25.23
CA GLY A 494 28.24 9.86 24.96
C GLY A 494 27.75 10.00 23.51
N ARG A 495 27.39 8.88 22.89
CA ARG A 495 26.84 8.87 21.52
C ARG A 495 25.54 9.68 21.47
N ASN A 496 24.66 9.45 22.40
CA ASN A 496 23.38 10.15 22.54
C ASN A 496 23.58 11.64 22.83
N ASP A 497 24.58 11.99 23.66
CA ASP A 497 24.88 13.38 24.04
C ASP A 497 25.37 14.26 22.86
N ARG A 498 25.69 13.62 21.72
CA ARG A 498 26.03 14.29 20.45
C ARG A 498 24.81 14.51 19.54
N SER A 499 23.60 14.25 20.02
CA SER A 499 22.38 14.51 19.25
C SER A 499 22.29 15.95 18.79
N LEU A 500 21.76 16.13 17.58
CA LEU A 500 21.37 17.44 17.06
C LEU A 500 20.15 17.94 17.83
N VAL A 501 20.35 18.91 18.69
CA VAL A 501 19.27 19.61 19.38
C VAL A 501 18.79 20.76 18.50
N LEU A 502 17.49 20.88 18.31
CA LEU A 502 16.87 21.93 17.50
C LEU A 502 15.94 22.79 18.35
N VAL A 503 16.09 24.09 18.23
CA VAL A 503 15.21 25.10 18.85
C VAL A 503 14.45 25.79 17.74
N PHE A 504 13.12 25.76 17.81
CA PHE A 504 12.23 26.46 16.89
C PHE A 504 11.58 27.64 17.62
N ASP A 505 11.86 28.85 17.16
CA ASP A 505 11.32 30.08 17.72
C ASP A 505 10.18 30.62 16.84
N TYR A 506 8.98 30.81 17.43
CA TYR A 506 7.84 31.38 16.73
C TYR A 506 7.01 32.30 17.63
N GLY A 507 7.08 33.58 17.39
CA GLY A 507 6.44 34.59 18.23
C GLY A 507 6.96 34.56 19.67
N GLU A 508 6.06 34.37 20.64
CA GLU A 508 6.41 34.24 22.06
C GLU A 508 6.78 32.84 22.50
N HIS A 509 6.65 31.83 21.62
CA HIS A 509 6.82 30.42 21.96
C HIS A 509 8.07 29.82 21.34
N ARG A 510 8.78 29.06 22.15
CA ARG A 510 9.99 28.33 21.81
C ARG A 510 9.76 26.84 22.01
N PHE A 511 10.06 26.04 20.98
CA PHE A 511 9.95 24.58 20.98
C PHE A 511 11.36 23.98 20.98
N LEU A 512 11.65 23.15 21.96
CA LEU A 512 12.96 22.50 22.13
C LEU A 512 12.84 21.01 21.82
N LEU A 513 13.54 20.56 20.79
CA LEU A 513 13.65 19.17 20.36
C LEU A 513 15.07 18.70 20.69
N THR A 514 15.17 17.78 21.61
CA THR A 514 16.45 17.44 22.30
C THR A 514 17.15 16.20 21.72
N GLY A 515 16.46 15.42 20.84
CA GLY A 515 16.93 14.07 20.55
C GLY A 515 17.11 13.26 21.83
N ASP A 516 18.19 12.51 21.91
CA ASP A 516 18.43 11.58 23.03
C ASP A 516 19.58 12.00 23.96
N ILE A 517 19.83 13.33 24.08
CA ILE A 517 20.85 13.82 25.01
C ILE A 517 20.60 13.30 26.42
N GLU A 518 21.69 12.96 27.09
CA GLU A 518 21.71 12.57 28.48
C GLU A 518 22.42 13.65 29.33
N HIS A 519 23.03 13.27 30.42
CA HIS A 519 23.57 14.20 31.41
C HIS A 519 24.61 15.18 30.84
N GLU A 520 25.56 14.70 30.03
CA GLU A 520 26.63 15.54 29.46
C GLU A 520 26.06 16.50 28.42
N GLY A 521 25.17 16.01 27.53
CA GLY A 521 24.49 16.81 26.53
C GLY A 521 23.55 17.85 27.13
N GLU A 522 22.83 17.50 28.23
CA GLU A 522 22.00 18.46 28.95
C GLU A 522 22.83 19.60 29.57
N GLN A 523 23.99 19.29 30.17
CA GLN A 523 24.90 20.33 30.70
C GLN A 523 25.38 21.26 29.59
N TYR A 524 25.74 20.68 28.43
CA TYR A 524 26.15 21.46 27.28
C TYR A 524 25.01 22.35 26.76
N LEU A 525 23.80 21.79 26.62
CA LEU A 525 22.59 22.51 26.19
C LEU A 525 22.31 23.70 27.12
N ILE A 526 22.32 23.48 28.43
CA ILE A 526 22.07 24.54 29.44
C ILE A 526 23.07 25.69 29.30
N ALA A 527 24.34 25.40 29.04
CA ALA A 527 25.38 26.41 28.88
C ALA A 527 25.26 27.22 27.57
N HIS A 528 24.62 26.66 26.54
CA HIS A 528 24.52 27.27 25.20
C HIS A 528 23.12 27.76 24.83
N LEU A 529 22.13 27.61 25.69
CA LEU A 529 20.75 28.04 25.47
C LEU A 529 20.59 29.53 25.80
N ASN A 530 20.63 30.39 24.77
CA ASN A 530 20.61 31.87 24.93
C ASN A 530 19.35 32.43 25.59
N ASN A 531 18.19 31.79 25.44
CA ASN A 531 16.94 32.12 26.12
C ASN A 531 16.33 30.83 26.66
N PRO A 532 16.35 30.61 27.96
CA PRO A 532 15.98 29.32 28.52
C PRO A 532 14.47 29.09 28.62
N HIS A 533 13.62 30.10 28.38
CA HIS A 533 12.17 29.90 28.48
C HIS A 533 11.64 29.08 27.30
N ILE A 534 11.19 27.85 27.57
CA ILE A 534 10.72 26.89 26.58
C ILE A 534 9.22 26.65 26.78
N ALA A 535 8.41 26.88 25.77
CA ALA A 535 6.98 26.57 25.83
C ALA A 535 6.70 25.07 25.67
N VAL A 536 7.41 24.41 24.74
CA VAL A 536 7.25 23.00 24.43
C VAL A 536 8.58 22.28 24.48
N LEU A 537 8.66 21.24 25.30
CA LEU A 537 9.83 20.37 25.45
C LEU A 537 9.53 18.98 24.88
N LYS A 538 10.27 18.53 23.86
CA LYS A 538 10.38 17.10 23.61
C LYS A 538 11.36 16.53 24.63
N THR A 539 10.88 15.60 25.48
CA THR A 539 11.72 15.03 26.54
C THR A 539 12.92 14.28 25.98
N PRO A 540 14.14 14.54 26.47
CA PRO A 540 15.32 13.81 26.02
C PRO A 540 15.17 12.31 26.23
N HIS A 541 15.71 11.53 25.31
CA HIS A 541 15.90 10.08 25.38
C HIS A 541 14.63 9.34 25.86
N HIS A 542 13.48 9.64 25.22
CA HIS A 542 12.17 9.02 25.48
C HIS A 542 11.72 9.04 26.96
N GLY A 543 12.29 9.92 27.76
CA GLY A 543 12.07 9.95 29.20
C GLY A 543 12.92 8.91 29.98
N SER A 544 14.13 8.67 29.53
CA SER A 544 15.15 7.87 30.22
C SER A 544 15.47 8.46 31.60
N ARG A 545 15.80 7.61 32.57
CA ARG A 545 16.20 8.00 33.93
C ARG A 545 17.36 8.97 33.95
N ASN A 546 18.31 8.82 32.98
CA ASN A 546 19.52 9.61 32.84
C ASN A 546 19.31 10.98 32.21
N SER A 547 18.09 11.31 31.83
CA SER A 547 17.73 12.53 31.12
C SER A 547 16.63 13.32 31.83
N THR A 548 16.26 14.47 31.26
CA THR A 548 15.21 15.37 31.79
C THR A 548 15.49 15.77 33.23
N SER A 549 16.69 16.29 33.50
CA SER A 549 17.16 16.65 34.84
C SER A 549 16.32 17.76 35.48
N ASP A 550 16.30 17.81 36.80
CA ASP A 550 15.67 18.92 37.55
C ASP A 550 16.29 20.28 37.20
N VAL A 551 17.57 20.32 36.85
CA VAL A 551 18.27 21.55 36.43
C VAL A 551 17.73 22.04 35.09
N LEU A 552 17.62 21.16 34.09
CA LEU A 552 17.04 21.49 32.78
C LEU A 552 15.60 22.01 32.97
N LEU A 553 14.75 21.30 33.69
CA LEU A 553 13.35 21.68 33.91
C LEU A 553 13.21 22.97 34.73
N LYS A 554 14.11 23.24 35.66
CA LYS A 554 14.14 24.48 36.44
C LYS A 554 14.56 25.68 35.62
N LEU A 555 15.41 25.46 34.62
CA LEU A 555 15.87 26.51 33.73
C LEU A 555 14.86 26.83 32.63
N THR A 556 14.30 25.79 32.04
CA THR A 556 13.46 25.91 30.84
C THR A 556 11.99 26.20 31.14
N HIS A 557 11.47 25.81 32.30
CA HIS A 557 10.06 26.00 32.71
C HIS A 557 9.04 25.65 31.61
N PRO A 558 9.06 24.41 31.05
CA PRO A 558 8.18 24.08 29.94
C PRO A 558 6.71 24.07 30.38
N THR A 559 5.83 24.57 29.50
CA THR A 559 4.37 24.46 29.70
C THR A 559 3.87 23.06 29.35
N VAL A 560 4.39 22.48 28.25
CA VAL A 560 4.02 21.17 27.75
C VAL A 560 5.28 20.36 27.48
N ALA A 561 5.28 19.10 27.85
CA ALA A 561 6.31 18.13 27.51
C ALA A 561 5.70 17.01 26.64
N ILE A 562 6.39 16.65 25.56
CA ILE A 562 6.04 15.50 24.72
C ILE A 562 7.02 14.38 25.01
N VAL A 563 6.51 13.20 25.30
CA VAL A 563 7.27 11.96 25.47
C VAL A 563 6.95 11.03 24.32
N SER A 564 7.92 10.76 23.47
CA SER A 564 7.81 9.73 22.42
C SER A 564 8.33 8.41 22.99
N ALA A 565 7.45 7.42 23.18
CA ALA A 565 7.80 6.10 23.70
C ALA A 565 6.79 5.05 23.21
N GLY A 566 7.20 3.79 23.17
CA GLY A 566 6.33 2.68 22.81
C GLY A 566 5.51 2.16 24.00
N PHE A 567 4.31 1.68 23.73
CA PHE A 567 3.50 1.00 24.73
C PHE A 567 4.20 -0.27 25.23
N GLU A 568 4.28 -0.45 26.54
CA GLU A 568 4.94 -1.60 27.18
C GLU A 568 6.34 -1.91 26.63
N ASN A 569 7.13 -0.86 26.34
CA ASN A 569 8.46 -1.01 25.74
C ASN A 569 9.47 -1.67 26.71
N LEU A 570 10.45 -2.37 26.15
CA LEU A 570 11.44 -3.15 26.91
C LEU A 570 12.36 -2.30 27.78
N TYR A 571 12.48 -1.00 27.52
CA TYR A 571 13.34 -0.08 28.27
C TYR A 571 12.65 0.51 29.51
N GLY A 572 11.33 0.33 29.62
CA GLY A 572 10.51 0.93 30.68
C GLY A 572 10.40 2.45 30.56
N HIS A 573 10.55 3.00 29.36
CA HIS A 573 10.39 4.43 29.09
C HIS A 573 8.91 4.80 28.91
N PRO A 574 8.49 6.02 29.37
CA PRO A 574 9.24 6.93 30.24
C PRO A 574 9.33 6.39 31.68
N HIS A 575 10.48 6.55 32.32
CA HIS A 575 10.63 6.18 33.71
C HIS A 575 9.73 7.04 34.64
N ALA A 576 9.15 6.40 35.65
CA ALA A 576 8.24 7.07 36.58
C ALA A 576 8.87 8.31 37.25
N GLU A 577 10.17 8.28 37.50
CA GLU A 577 10.92 9.39 38.10
C GLU A 577 10.90 10.65 37.18
N VAL A 578 10.95 10.47 35.87
CA VAL A 578 10.87 11.58 34.90
C VAL A 578 9.47 12.18 34.90
N ILE A 579 8.44 11.34 34.86
CA ILE A 579 7.05 11.77 34.93
C ILE A 579 6.78 12.52 36.26
N GLN A 580 7.30 12.03 37.38
CA GLN A 580 7.18 12.73 38.65
C GLN A 580 7.91 14.08 38.68
N ARG A 581 9.10 14.19 38.05
CA ARG A 581 9.82 15.48 37.91
C ARG A 581 9.01 16.52 37.13
N LEU A 582 8.41 16.11 36.01
CA LEU A 582 7.52 16.95 35.18
C LEU A 582 6.26 17.35 35.98
N ALA A 583 5.61 16.39 36.65
CA ALA A 583 4.40 16.65 37.44
C ALA A 583 4.64 17.62 38.61
N ARG A 584 5.76 17.50 39.34
CA ARG A 584 6.14 18.45 40.42
C ARG A 584 6.29 19.90 39.95
N ARG A 585 6.51 20.09 38.64
CA ARG A 585 6.65 21.41 38.00
C ARG A 585 5.41 21.86 37.25
N HIS A 586 4.31 21.11 37.43
CA HIS A 586 3.02 21.40 36.76
C HIS A 586 3.12 21.42 35.22
N VAL A 587 4.04 20.64 34.64
CA VAL A 587 4.17 20.51 33.17
C VAL A 587 3.08 19.56 32.66
N SER A 588 2.32 20.00 31.66
CA SER A 588 1.37 19.12 30.97
C SER A 588 2.15 18.09 30.14
N VAL A 589 1.88 16.80 30.33
CA VAL A 589 2.62 15.73 29.66
C VAL A 589 1.72 15.03 28.64
N LEU A 590 2.19 14.95 27.40
CA LEU A 590 1.60 14.15 26.32
C LEU A 590 2.51 12.96 26.05
N ARG A 591 1.94 11.75 25.95
CA ARG A 591 2.71 10.50 25.84
C ARG A 591 2.21 9.67 24.66
N THR A 592 3.09 9.33 23.70
CA THR A 592 2.66 8.53 22.54
C THR A 592 2.23 7.12 22.91
N ASP A 593 2.80 6.50 23.93
CA ASP A 593 2.46 5.16 24.42
C ASP A 593 1.03 5.06 25.00
N LEU A 594 0.49 6.15 25.56
CA LEU A 594 -0.86 6.20 26.11
C LEU A 594 -1.83 6.94 25.17
N ASP A 595 -1.40 8.07 24.65
CA ASP A 595 -2.25 9.03 23.95
C ASP A 595 -2.27 8.82 22.42
N GLY A 596 -1.41 7.95 21.88
CA GLY A 596 -1.17 7.86 20.43
C GLY A 596 -0.44 9.10 19.93
N ALA A 597 -0.65 9.50 18.68
CA ALA A 597 -0.01 10.70 18.14
C ALA A 597 -0.42 11.95 18.93
N ALA A 598 0.58 12.72 19.39
CA ALA A 598 0.42 13.90 20.22
C ALA A 598 0.83 15.16 19.47
N THR A 599 -0.04 16.16 19.42
CA THR A 599 0.18 17.41 18.67
C THR A 599 0.13 18.61 19.59
N VAL A 600 1.13 19.51 19.48
CA VAL A 600 1.16 20.83 20.09
C VAL A 600 1.28 21.85 18.98
N SER A 601 0.49 22.93 19.03
CA SER A 601 0.53 24.01 18.03
C SER A 601 0.49 25.39 18.66
N SER A 602 1.17 26.34 18.03
CA SER A 602 1.24 27.73 18.45
C SER A 602 0.91 28.69 17.29
N ASP A 603 0.14 29.72 17.56
CA ASP A 603 -0.04 30.87 16.66
C ASP A 603 0.94 32.03 16.96
N GLY A 604 1.95 31.76 17.77
CA GLY A 604 2.92 32.74 18.26
C GLY A 604 2.53 33.42 19.58
N ARG A 605 1.28 33.29 20.04
CA ARG A 605 0.76 33.86 21.30
C ARG A 605 -0.01 32.88 22.14
N ARG A 606 -0.70 31.91 21.51
CA ARG A 606 -1.49 30.88 22.19
C ARG A 606 -0.93 29.51 21.86
N LEU A 607 -0.85 28.67 22.89
CA LEU A 607 -0.44 27.28 22.78
C LEU A 607 -1.66 26.38 22.92
N GLU A 608 -1.85 25.46 21.99
CA GLU A 608 -2.92 24.47 21.98
C GLU A 608 -2.30 23.07 21.84
N TRP A 609 -2.82 22.10 22.55
CA TRP A 609 -2.37 20.70 22.40
C TRP A 609 -3.52 19.73 22.41
N LYS A 610 -3.34 18.59 21.75
CA LYS A 610 -4.30 17.50 21.65
C LYS A 610 -3.59 16.17 21.48
N ALA A 611 -4.24 15.11 21.94
CA ALA A 611 -3.82 13.73 21.74
C ALA A 611 -4.88 12.94 20.97
N GLN A 612 -4.47 11.91 20.26
CA GLN A 612 -5.36 11.15 19.37
C GLN A 612 -6.37 10.29 20.14
N ARG A 613 -6.03 9.80 21.34
CA ARG A 613 -6.86 8.88 22.14
C ARG A 613 -7.72 9.53 23.23
N HIS A 614 -7.63 10.80 23.47
CA HIS A 614 -8.39 11.51 24.53
C HIS A 614 -9.91 11.60 24.33
N VAL A 615 -10.51 10.81 23.44
CA VAL A 615 -11.96 10.83 23.16
C VAL A 615 -12.72 9.73 23.94
N GLN A 616 -12.09 8.88 24.75
CA GLN A 616 -12.74 7.67 25.31
C GLN A 616 -12.79 7.52 26.84
N GLU A 617 -12.37 8.48 27.65
CA GLU A 617 -12.41 8.31 29.14
C GLU A 617 -13.62 8.93 29.87
N ASP A 618 -14.61 9.51 29.19
CA ASP A 618 -15.82 10.05 29.84
C ASP A 618 -17.04 9.10 29.81
N SER A 619 -16.85 7.80 29.67
CA SER A 619 -17.93 6.81 29.77
C SER A 619 -17.49 5.52 30.47
N ARG A 620 -17.12 5.61 31.77
CA ARG A 620 -17.21 4.49 32.70
C ARG A 620 -17.68 4.96 34.06
#